data_999e13e1253ce921ed94c7558fbca385
#
_entry.id   999e13e1253ce921ed94c7558fbca385
#
_cell.length_a   1.000
_cell.length_b   1.000
_cell.length_c   1.000
_cell.angle_alpha   90.00
_cell.angle_beta   90.00
_cell.angle_gamma   90.00
#
_symmetry.space_group_name_H-M   'P 1'
#
loop_
_entity.id
_entity.type
_entity.pdbx_description
1 polymer ?
#
loop_
_entity_poly.entity_id
_entity_poly.type
_entity_poly.pdbx_seq_one_letter_code
_entity_poly.pdbx_strand_id
1 'polypeptide(L)'
;MTKVGIITGSPHFNGASQKLADSFEWGLKENYTNIYRYDAGLQGEGEPHFLQLENAPGMEVGIPNHDLVERKVIPKLLEADVIVLVSSLYYFEINAQFKAVIDRFYDYNHELKDKKMVFMMVGYGTQEDMDAVKLHIRKLNQYMRWQMLGEIYADDSWNEEKLANFAKKAYELGKSIK
;
A
#
# COMPACT_ATOMS: atom_id res chain seq x y z
N MET A 1 20.74 6.55 0.43
CA MET A 1 19.53 7.27 0.94
C MET A 1 18.35 6.38 0.63
N THR A 2 17.65 5.93 1.66
CA THR A 2 16.53 4.99 1.53
C THR A 2 15.40 5.62 0.69
N LYS A 3 14.90 4.88 -0.29
CA LYS A 3 13.79 5.28 -1.15
C LYS A 3 12.53 4.54 -0.68
N VAL A 4 11.44 5.27 -0.46
CA VAL A 4 10.18 4.72 0.00
C VAL A 4 9.06 5.02 -0.98
N GLY A 5 8.36 3.98 -1.42
CA GLY A 5 7.16 4.07 -2.24
C GLY A 5 5.91 3.83 -1.40
N ILE A 6 5.04 4.82 -1.26
CA ILE A 6 3.77 4.74 -0.52
C ILE A 6 2.62 4.64 -1.52
N ILE A 7 1.81 3.60 -1.40
CA ILE A 7 0.57 3.44 -2.16
C ILE A 7 -0.59 3.47 -1.19
N THR A 8 -1.53 4.39 -1.40
CA THR A 8 -2.79 4.40 -0.64
C THR A 8 -3.97 4.05 -1.54
N GLY A 9 -4.98 3.42 -0.97
CA GLY A 9 -6.16 2.97 -1.73
C GLY A 9 -7.47 3.63 -1.32
N SER A 10 -7.46 4.51 -0.30
CA SER A 10 -8.72 5.06 0.21
C SER A 10 -9.44 5.95 -0.80
N PRO A 11 -10.75 5.73 -1.02
CA PRO A 11 -11.57 6.62 -1.84
C PRO A 11 -12.01 7.89 -1.10
N HIS A 12 -11.68 8.03 0.20
CA HIS A 12 -12.06 9.18 1.01
C HIS A 12 -10.98 10.24 1.03
N PHE A 13 -11.34 11.44 0.60
CA PHE A 13 -10.52 12.63 0.79
C PHE A 13 -10.42 12.96 2.29
N ASN A 14 -9.22 13.14 2.83
CA ASN A 14 -8.96 13.35 4.26
C ASN A 14 -9.52 12.27 5.19
N GLY A 15 -9.67 11.03 4.69
CA GLY A 15 -10.16 9.90 5.48
C GLY A 15 -9.14 9.38 6.50
N ALA A 16 -9.57 8.43 7.33
CA ALA A 16 -8.75 7.87 8.39
C ALA A 16 -7.46 7.18 7.87
N SER A 17 -7.51 6.50 6.72
CA SER A 17 -6.32 5.91 6.10
C SER A 17 -5.35 6.95 5.57
N GLN A 18 -5.83 8.10 5.09
CA GLN A 18 -4.96 9.23 4.73
C GLN A 18 -4.23 9.76 5.97
N LYS A 19 -4.93 9.91 7.11
CA LYS A 19 -4.30 10.35 8.37
C LYS A 19 -3.17 9.41 8.82
N LEU A 20 -3.34 8.08 8.64
CA LEU A 20 -2.26 7.14 8.92
C LEU A 20 -1.09 7.31 7.96
N ALA A 21 -1.38 7.39 6.65
CA ALA A 21 -0.35 7.58 5.63
C ALA A 21 0.42 8.88 5.82
N ASP A 22 -0.27 9.98 6.12
CA ASP A 22 0.34 11.29 6.39
C ASP A 22 1.24 11.24 7.64
N SER A 23 0.76 10.63 8.72
CA SER A 23 1.52 10.50 9.95
C SER A 23 2.77 9.65 9.75
N PHE A 24 2.67 8.54 9.03
CA PHE A 24 3.80 7.70 8.65
C PHE A 24 4.83 8.49 7.81
N GLU A 25 4.35 9.22 6.80
CA GLU A 25 5.19 10.05 5.93
C GLU A 25 5.90 11.16 6.71
N TRP A 26 5.24 11.78 7.69
CA TRP A 26 5.90 12.76 8.58
C TRP A 26 7.03 12.11 9.40
N GLY A 27 6.80 10.90 9.90
CA GLY A 27 7.87 10.15 10.59
C GLY A 27 9.05 9.84 9.66
N LEU A 28 8.79 9.45 8.41
CA LEU A 28 9.85 9.23 7.41
C LEU A 28 10.70 10.48 7.17
N LYS A 29 10.08 11.66 7.11
CA LYS A 29 10.77 12.93 6.86
C LYS A 29 11.79 13.30 7.93
N GLU A 30 11.69 12.73 9.12
CA GLU A 30 12.71 12.89 10.17
C GLU A 30 14.09 12.33 9.75
N ASN A 31 14.12 11.36 8.85
CA ASN A 31 15.34 10.71 8.36
C ASN A 31 15.79 11.19 6.97
N TYR A 32 15.21 12.28 6.44
CA TYR A 32 15.51 12.80 5.09
C TYR A 32 15.39 11.74 3.98
N THR A 33 14.37 10.88 4.06
CA THR A 33 14.12 9.79 3.13
C THR A 33 13.54 10.32 1.81
N ASN A 34 13.93 9.72 0.69
CA ASN A 34 13.30 10.00 -0.59
C ASN A 34 11.96 9.26 -0.67
N ILE A 35 10.85 10.01 -0.73
CA ILE A 35 9.50 9.49 -0.65
C ILE A 35 8.77 9.75 -1.97
N TYR A 36 8.19 8.71 -2.52
CA TYR A 36 7.18 8.77 -3.57
C TYR A 36 5.85 8.31 -2.99
N ARG A 37 4.75 9.01 -3.32
CA ARG A 37 3.41 8.62 -2.90
C ARG A 37 2.44 8.63 -4.08
N TYR A 38 1.59 7.62 -4.13
CA TYR A 38 0.48 7.50 -5.06
C TYR A 38 -0.81 7.15 -4.31
N ASP A 39 -1.85 7.95 -4.51
CA ASP A 39 -3.16 7.79 -3.88
C ASP A 39 -4.14 7.20 -4.91
N ALA A 40 -4.20 5.87 -5.02
CA ALA A 40 -4.99 5.15 -6.02
C ALA A 40 -6.51 5.36 -5.88
N GLY A 41 -6.99 5.68 -4.69
CA GLY A 41 -8.42 5.93 -4.42
C GLY A 41 -8.87 7.36 -4.69
N LEU A 42 -7.95 8.29 -4.92
CA LEU A 42 -8.24 9.70 -5.15
C LEU A 42 -8.02 10.03 -6.62
N GLN A 43 -9.04 10.51 -7.29
CA GLN A 43 -9.08 10.76 -8.75
C GLN A 43 -8.20 11.94 -9.22
N GLY A 44 -7.16 12.33 -8.47
CA GLY A 44 -6.35 13.52 -8.81
C GLY A 44 -5.31 13.28 -9.89
N GLU A 45 -4.78 12.06 -10.03
CA GLU A 45 -3.66 11.74 -10.92
C GLU A 45 -3.97 10.67 -11.98
N GLY A 46 -5.23 10.24 -12.09
CA GLY A 46 -5.70 9.18 -12.97
C GLY A 46 -5.96 7.87 -12.23
N GLU A 47 -6.96 7.14 -12.69
CA GLU A 47 -7.38 5.88 -12.12
C GLU A 47 -6.46 4.73 -12.54
N PRO A 48 -6.20 3.73 -11.66
CA PRO A 48 -5.51 2.52 -12.06
C PRO A 48 -6.41 1.69 -12.98
N HIS A 49 -5.88 1.24 -14.11
CA HIS A 49 -6.57 0.27 -14.95
C HIS A 49 -6.45 -1.13 -14.34
N PHE A 50 -7.42 -1.98 -14.65
CA PHE A 50 -7.36 -3.39 -14.25
C PHE A 50 -6.28 -4.14 -15.02
N LEU A 51 -5.71 -5.16 -14.38
CA LEU A 51 -4.81 -6.10 -15.03
C LEU A 51 -5.53 -6.77 -16.21
N GLN A 52 -4.90 -6.79 -17.36
CA GLN A 52 -5.30 -7.55 -18.52
C GLN A 52 -4.17 -8.47 -18.92
N LEU A 53 -4.50 -9.72 -19.22
CA LEU A 53 -3.54 -10.78 -19.54
C LEU A 53 -3.82 -11.37 -20.90
N GLU A 54 -2.76 -11.78 -21.58
CA GLU A 54 -2.84 -12.62 -22.77
C GLU A 54 -2.00 -13.89 -22.59
N ASN A 55 -2.43 -14.96 -23.28
CA ASN A 55 -1.70 -16.21 -23.24
C ASN A 55 -0.47 -16.15 -24.15
N ALA A 56 0.70 -16.43 -23.59
CA ALA A 56 1.94 -16.66 -24.30
C ALA A 56 2.36 -18.14 -24.15
N PRO A 57 3.24 -18.69 -24.98
CA PRO A 57 3.71 -20.06 -24.83
C PRO A 57 4.30 -20.33 -23.45
N GLY A 58 3.58 -21.14 -22.66
CA GLY A 58 4.02 -21.55 -21.31
C GLY A 58 3.76 -20.58 -20.18
N MET A 59 3.15 -19.41 -20.42
CA MET A 59 2.85 -18.42 -19.39
C MET A 59 1.75 -17.45 -19.82
N GLU A 60 1.26 -16.66 -18.90
CA GLU A 60 0.48 -15.45 -19.17
C GLU A 60 1.39 -14.23 -19.09
N VAL A 61 1.11 -13.22 -19.88
CA VAL A 61 1.81 -11.93 -19.85
C VAL A 61 0.81 -10.78 -19.76
N GLY A 62 1.18 -9.70 -19.07
CA GLY A 62 0.36 -8.52 -18.98
C GLY A 62 0.26 -7.77 -20.30
N ILE A 63 -0.94 -7.28 -20.62
CA ILE A 63 -1.15 -6.39 -21.75
C ILE A 63 -0.86 -4.96 -21.26
N PRO A 64 0.11 -4.25 -21.87
CA PRO A 64 0.43 -2.87 -21.48
C PRO A 64 -0.79 -1.95 -21.59
N ASN A 65 -1.07 -1.23 -20.53
CA ASN A 65 -2.21 -0.29 -20.46
C ASN A 65 -1.81 1.16 -20.70
N HIS A 66 -0.50 1.47 -20.56
CA HIS A 66 0.04 2.81 -20.64
C HIS A 66 -0.62 3.84 -19.70
N ASP A 67 -1.23 3.34 -18.61
CA ASP A 67 -1.83 4.16 -17.57
C ASP A 67 -0.77 4.79 -16.63
N LEU A 68 -1.25 5.54 -15.64
CA LEU A 68 -0.36 6.18 -14.67
C LEU A 68 0.42 5.15 -13.84
N VAL A 69 -0.22 4.01 -13.51
CA VAL A 69 0.41 2.96 -12.70
C VAL A 69 1.63 2.42 -13.43
N GLU A 70 1.49 2.06 -14.70
CA GLU A 70 2.58 1.54 -15.52
C GLU A 70 3.67 2.59 -15.77
N ARG A 71 3.28 3.83 -16.11
CA ARG A 71 4.24 4.87 -16.50
C ARG A 71 4.99 5.51 -15.34
N LYS A 72 4.40 5.58 -14.15
CA LYS A 72 4.98 6.31 -13.01
C LYS A 72 5.07 5.48 -11.74
N VAL A 73 4.00 4.74 -11.37
CA VAL A 73 3.96 4.07 -10.06
C VAL A 73 4.92 2.91 -10.03
N ILE A 74 4.83 2.00 -10.99
CA ILE A 74 5.70 0.83 -11.07
C ILE A 74 7.17 1.22 -11.12
N PRO A 75 7.63 2.13 -11.98
CA PRO A 75 9.04 2.55 -11.97
C PRO A 75 9.52 3.06 -10.62
N LYS A 76 8.68 3.80 -9.89
CA LYS A 76 9.02 4.29 -8.55
C LYS A 76 9.07 3.19 -7.49
N LEU A 77 8.18 2.19 -7.60
CA LEU A 77 8.24 1.02 -6.72
C LEU A 77 9.44 0.13 -7.02
N LEU A 78 9.86 -0.01 -8.28
CA LEU A 78 11.07 -0.73 -8.64
C LEU A 78 12.33 -0.10 -8.03
N GLU A 79 12.38 1.24 -8.00
CA GLU A 79 13.48 1.98 -7.36
C GLU A 79 13.42 1.96 -5.83
N ALA A 80 12.25 1.69 -5.24
CA ALA A 80 12.07 1.77 -3.79
C ALA A 80 12.77 0.63 -3.05
N ASP A 81 13.35 0.95 -1.89
CA ASP A 81 13.87 -0.03 -0.93
C ASP A 81 12.76 -0.54 -0.01
N VAL A 82 11.78 0.32 0.26
CA VAL A 82 10.63 0.05 1.13
C VAL A 82 9.34 0.35 0.39
N ILE A 83 8.43 -0.61 0.34
CA ILE A 83 7.05 -0.46 -0.17
C ILE A 83 6.11 -0.31 1.01
N VAL A 84 5.32 0.75 1.01
CA VAL A 84 4.31 1.02 2.05
C VAL A 84 2.94 0.93 1.41
N LEU A 85 2.13 0.03 1.91
CA LEU A 85 0.79 -0.23 1.43
C LEU A 85 -0.22 0.22 2.49
N VAL A 86 -1.10 1.17 2.13
CA VAL A 86 -2.11 1.72 3.07
C VAL A 86 -3.49 1.57 2.46
N SER A 87 -4.37 0.82 3.12
CA SER A 87 -5.73 0.56 2.65
C SER A 87 -6.79 0.92 3.67
N SER A 88 -8.01 1.08 3.20
CA SER A 88 -9.23 1.06 4.01
C SER A 88 -9.95 -0.27 3.83
N LEU A 89 -10.64 -0.71 4.89
CA LEU A 89 -11.41 -1.94 4.91
C LEU A 89 -12.77 -1.72 4.23
N TYR A 90 -13.07 -2.50 3.20
CA TYR A 90 -14.36 -2.58 2.56
C TYR A 90 -14.76 -4.05 2.39
N TYR A 91 -15.93 -4.42 2.94
CA TYR A 91 -16.42 -5.81 2.86
C TYR A 91 -15.34 -6.85 3.24
N PHE A 92 -14.66 -6.60 4.37
CA PHE A 92 -13.63 -7.48 4.96
C PHE A 92 -12.35 -7.62 4.12
N GLU A 93 -12.15 -6.75 3.10
CA GLU A 93 -11.00 -6.82 2.20
C GLU A 93 -10.47 -5.40 1.86
N ILE A 94 -9.34 -5.34 1.17
CA ILE A 94 -8.83 -4.09 0.58
C ILE A 94 -9.79 -3.60 -0.50
N ASN A 95 -9.83 -2.30 -0.71
CA ASN A 95 -10.72 -1.73 -1.72
C ASN A 95 -10.24 -1.98 -3.17
N ALA A 96 -11.17 -1.88 -4.13
CA ALA A 96 -10.94 -2.24 -5.52
C ALA A 96 -9.82 -1.43 -6.19
N GLN A 97 -9.76 -0.13 -5.93
CA GLN A 97 -8.72 0.75 -6.50
C GLN A 97 -7.31 0.33 -6.04
N PHE A 98 -7.19 -0.04 -4.78
CA PHE A 98 -5.93 -0.52 -4.22
C PHE A 98 -5.54 -1.89 -4.79
N LYS A 99 -6.52 -2.79 -4.88
CA LYS A 99 -6.31 -4.12 -5.48
C LYS A 99 -5.87 -4.02 -6.94
N ALA A 100 -6.47 -3.09 -7.71
CA ALA A 100 -6.08 -2.86 -9.09
C ALA A 100 -4.59 -2.48 -9.24
N VAL A 101 -4.03 -1.71 -8.30
CA VAL A 101 -2.58 -1.41 -8.30
C VAL A 101 -1.76 -2.65 -7.93
N ILE A 102 -2.18 -3.42 -6.92
CA ILE A 102 -1.46 -4.63 -6.51
C ILE A 102 -1.44 -5.67 -7.62
N ASP A 103 -2.56 -5.85 -8.35
CA ASP A 103 -2.63 -6.81 -9.46
C ASP A 103 -1.65 -6.46 -10.59
N ARG A 104 -1.33 -5.18 -10.77
CA ARG A 104 -0.34 -4.73 -11.76
C ARG A 104 1.10 -5.06 -11.37
N PHE A 105 1.35 -5.60 -10.17
CA PHE A 105 2.66 -6.16 -9.82
C PHE A 105 2.96 -7.47 -10.55
N TYR A 106 1.96 -8.08 -11.21
CA TYR A 106 2.05 -9.37 -11.86
C TYR A 106 3.26 -9.48 -12.81
N ASP A 107 3.41 -8.52 -13.72
CA ASP A 107 4.50 -8.51 -14.70
C ASP A 107 5.86 -8.15 -14.10
N TYR A 108 5.87 -7.64 -12.87
CA TYR A 108 7.06 -7.15 -12.16
C TYR A 108 7.37 -7.96 -10.90
N ASN A 109 6.77 -9.17 -10.81
CA ASN A 109 6.94 -10.02 -9.64
C ASN A 109 8.40 -10.30 -9.29
N HIS A 110 9.25 -10.47 -10.30
CA HIS A 110 10.66 -10.78 -10.08
C HIS A 110 11.41 -9.58 -9.49
N GLU A 111 11.19 -8.41 -10.03
CA GLU A 111 11.88 -7.16 -9.65
C GLU A 111 11.37 -6.57 -8.35
N LEU A 112 10.08 -6.80 -8.03
CA LEU A 112 9.46 -6.33 -6.80
C LEU A 112 9.68 -7.29 -5.61
N LYS A 113 10.23 -8.49 -5.82
CA LYS A 113 10.57 -9.41 -4.73
C LYS A 113 11.69 -8.87 -3.83
N ASP A 114 11.78 -9.47 -2.63
CA ASP A 114 12.86 -9.28 -1.67
C ASP A 114 13.02 -7.83 -1.14
N LYS A 115 11.98 -6.99 -1.29
CA LYS A 115 11.97 -5.63 -0.75
C LYS A 115 11.52 -5.61 0.72
N LYS A 116 11.69 -4.47 1.37
CA LYS A 116 11.10 -4.21 2.69
C LYS A 116 9.66 -3.74 2.52
N MET A 117 8.79 -4.05 3.48
CA MET A 117 7.36 -3.70 3.41
C MET A 117 6.83 -3.17 4.73
N VAL A 118 5.94 -2.19 4.64
CA VAL A 118 5.04 -1.76 5.72
C VAL A 118 3.61 -1.88 5.21
N PHE A 119 2.73 -2.41 6.05
CA PHE A 119 1.30 -2.43 5.77
C PHE A 119 0.51 -1.68 6.83
N MET A 120 -0.43 -0.84 6.40
CA MET A 120 -1.36 -0.16 7.29
C MET A 120 -2.78 -0.27 6.76
N MET A 121 -3.72 -0.53 7.65
CA MET A 121 -5.14 -0.59 7.31
C MET A 121 -5.97 0.15 8.35
N VAL A 122 -7.06 0.74 7.86
CA VAL A 122 -8.06 1.37 8.71
C VAL A 122 -9.42 0.77 8.41
N GLY A 123 -10.16 0.41 9.44
CA GLY A 123 -11.52 -0.09 9.34
C GLY A 123 -12.44 0.50 10.40
N TYR A 124 -13.72 0.55 10.04
CA TYR A 124 -14.79 0.93 10.96
C TYR A 124 -15.06 -0.14 12.03
N GLY A 125 -14.93 -1.43 11.65
CA GLY A 125 -15.24 -2.57 12.50
C GLY A 125 -14.17 -2.86 13.56
N THR A 126 -14.11 -4.12 13.97
CA THR A 126 -13.19 -4.65 14.98
C THR A 126 -11.92 -5.20 14.35
N GLN A 127 -10.97 -5.64 15.19
CA GLN A 127 -9.78 -6.36 14.74
C GLN A 127 -10.09 -7.68 14.02
N GLU A 128 -11.18 -8.35 14.42
CA GLU A 128 -11.64 -9.60 13.80
C GLU A 128 -12.12 -9.39 12.37
N ASP A 129 -12.77 -8.25 12.09
CA ASP A 129 -13.23 -7.90 10.75
C ASP A 129 -12.07 -7.73 9.74
N MET A 130 -10.85 -7.58 10.23
CA MET A 130 -9.64 -7.43 9.42
C MET A 130 -8.88 -8.75 9.17
N ASP A 131 -9.33 -9.88 9.69
CA ASP A 131 -8.58 -11.14 9.66
C ASP A 131 -8.39 -11.68 8.24
N ALA A 132 -9.36 -11.48 7.35
CA ALA A 132 -9.23 -11.86 5.94
C ALA A 132 -8.06 -11.08 5.29
N VAL A 133 -7.98 -9.78 5.52
CA VAL A 133 -6.89 -8.95 4.99
C VAL A 133 -5.56 -9.30 5.63
N LYS A 134 -5.51 -9.58 6.94
CA LYS A 134 -4.28 -10.04 7.60
C LYS A 134 -3.74 -11.31 6.92
N LEU A 135 -4.64 -12.23 6.56
CA LEU A 135 -4.26 -13.45 5.82
C LEU A 135 -3.78 -13.12 4.40
N HIS A 136 -4.53 -12.27 3.68
CA HIS A 136 -4.17 -11.81 2.33
C HIS A 136 -2.75 -11.20 2.32
N ILE A 137 -2.51 -10.21 3.16
CA ILE A 137 -1.22 -9.50 3.23
C ILE A 137 -0.09 -10.45 3.62
N ARG A 138 -0.31 -11.36 4.56
CA ARG A 138 0.67 -12.40 4.91
C ARG A 138 1.03 -13.27 3.71
N LYS A 139 0.03 -13.71 2.91
CA LYS A 139 0.25 -14.52 1.71
C LYS A 139 0.99 -13.74 0.63
N LEU A 140 0.60 -12.49 0.39
CA LEU A 140 1.28 -11.60 -0.55
C LEU A 140 2.74 -11.40 -0.12
N ASN A 141 2.96 -11.08 1.15
CA ASN A 141 4.30 -10.89 1.71
C ASN A 141 5.19 -12.13 1.54
N GLN A 142 4.65 -13.33 1.80
CA GLN A 142 5.35 -14.60 1.60
C GLN A 142 5.69 -14.83 0.13
N TYR A 143 4.72 -14.61 -0.78
CA TYR A 143 4.91 -14.80 -2.22
C TYR A 143 5.98 -13.85 -2.79
N MET A 144 5.94 -12.59 -2.38
CA MET A 144 6.90 -11.56 -2.78
C MET A 144 8.22 -11.64 -2.02
N ARG A 145 8.31 -12.49 -0.99
CA ARG A 145 9.48 -12.62 -0.10
C ARG A 145 9.89 -11.29 0.52
N TRP A 146 8.91 -10.43 0.82
CA TRP A 146 9.17 -9.14 1.42
C TRP A 146 9.52 -9.26 2.90
N GLN A 147 10.43 -8.41 3.36
CA GLN A 147 10.73 -8.27 4.78
C GLN A 147 9.71 -7.30 5.41
N MET A 148 8.79 -7.82 6.23
CA MET A 148 7.84 -6.98 6.98
C MET A 148 8.59 -6.17 8.04
N LEU A 149 8.55 -4.84 7.92
CA LEU A 149 9.11 -3.91 8.91
C LEU A 149 8.10 -3.51 9.98
N GLY A 150 6.82 -3.54 9.65
CA GLY A 150 5.75 -3.25 10.59
C GLY A 150 4.38 -3.29 9.92
N GLU A 151 3.36 -3.48 10.76
CA GLU A 151 1.97 -3.49 10.33
C GLU A 151 1.08 -2.79 11.36
N ILE A 152 0.08 -2.06 10.88
CA ILE A 152 -0.90 -1.35 11.72
C ILE A 152 -2.29 -1.66 11.21
N TYR A 153 -3.13 -2.19 12.08
CA TYR A 153 -4.54 -2.45 11.83
C TYR A 153 -5.37 -1.56 12.76
N ALA A 154 -5.78 -0.41 12.25
CA ALA A 154 -6.53 0.59 13.01
C ALA A 154 -8.03 0.30 12.92
N ASP A 155 -8.56 -0.36 13.92
CA ASP A 155 -9.97 -0.64 14.11
C ASP A 155 -10.74 0.56 14.67
N ASP A 156 -12.08 0.50 14.63
CA ASP A 156 -12.97 1.50 15.22
C ASP A 156 -12.59 2.94 14.81
N SER A 157 -12.39 3.13 13.50
CA SER A 157 -11.83 4.37 12.92
C SER A 157 -12.69 5.63 13.14
N TRP A 158 -13.90 5.49 13.67
CA TRP A 158 -14.78 6.60 14.05
C TRP A 158 -14.48 7.10 15.46
N ASN A 159 -13.74 6.35 16.24
CA ASN A 159 -13.24 6.78 17.53
C ASN A 159 -11.98 7.64 17.32
N GLU A 160 -12.14 8.95 17.49
CA GLU A 160 -11.06 9.91 17.22
C GLU A 160 -9.82 9.70 18.12
N GLU A 161 -9.99 9.30 19.37
CA GLU A 161 -8.87 9.01 20.28
C GLU A 161 -8.09 7.78 19.85
N LYS A 162 -8.80 6.69 19.49
CA LYS A 162 -8.16 5.50 18.93
C LYS A 162 -7.40 5.82 17.63
N LEU A 163 -8.05 6.54 16.72
CA LEU A 163 -7.43 6.93 15.45
C LEU A 163 -6.18 7.79 15.68
N ALA A 164 -6.20 8.74 16.62
CA ALA A 164 -5.05 9.53 16.98
C ALA A 164 -3.90 8.68 17.54
N ASN A 165 -4.22 7.66 18.35
CA ASN A 165 -3.23 6.71 18.87
C ASN A 165 -2.61 5.88 17.76
N PHE A 166 -3.39 5.42 16.77
CA PHE A 166 -2.87 4.71 15.59
C PHE A 166 -2.03 5.63 14.69
N ALA A 167 -2.43 6.88 14.52
CA ALA A 167 -1.66 7.88 13.78
C ALA A 167 -0.28 8.12 14.43
N LYS A 168 -0.23 8.18 15.77
CA LYS A 168 1.04 8.26 16.51
C LYS A 168 1.90 7.03 16.29
N LYS A 169 1.32 5.81 16.31
CA LYS A 169 2.06 4.58 16.00
C LYS A 169 2.60 4.60 14.57
N ALA A 170 1.81 5.11 13.61
CA ALA A 170 2.25 5.24 12.22
C ALA A 170 3.43 6.22 12.10
N TYR A 171 3.40 7.35 12.78
CA TYR A 171 4.52 8.29 12.84
C TYR A 171 5.80 7.64 13.40
N GLU A 172 5.70 6.96 14.54
CA GLU A 172 6.86 6.31 15.17
C GLU A 172 7.42 5.18 14.26
N LEU A 173 6.53 4.43 13.60
CA LEU A 173 6.95 3.42 12.63
C LEU A 173 7.68 4.07 11.44
N GLY A 174 7.15 5.17 10.88
CA GLY A 174 7.81 5.92 9.81
C GLY A 174 9.20 6.43 10.23
N LYS A 175 9.30 6.99 11.42
CA LYS A 175 10.56 7.49 12.02
C LYS A 175 11.59 6.37 12.24
N SER A 176 11.17 5.13 12.43
CA SER A 176 12.06 4.00 12.61
C SER A 176 12.73 3.51 11.31
N ILE A 177 12.19 3.87 10.16
CA ILE A 177 12.74 3.53 8.84
C ILE A 177 13.99 4.37 8.56
N LYS A 178 15.09 3.67 8.22
CA LYS A 178 16.40 4.29 7.98
C LYS A 178 16.95 3.90 6.61
#